data_b2a1cf211da1db18b745fdcafc96aa7a
#
_entry.id   b2a1cf211da1db18b745fdcafc96aa7a
#
_cell.length_a   1.000
_cell.length_b   1.000
_cell.length_c   1.000
_cell.angle_alpha   90.00
_cell.angle_beta   90.00
_cell.angle_gamma   90.00
#
_symmetry.space_group_name_H-M   'P 1'
#
loop_
_entity.id
_entity.type
_entity.pdbx_description
1 polymer ?
#
loop_
_entity_poly.entity_id
_entity_poly.type
_entity_poly.pdbx_seq_one_letter_code
_entity_poly.pdbx_strand_id
1 'polypeptide(L)'
;VERHQPFLHRLGEAGARFGTKPPRSRKVRLALQLGIAVVIFGALVLTVVQQWSDIQNEGVHFHVGWLIPAIIILPAFFVLSAFGWDLTLRFLGYPLGFGRAQVAWGQPLLARYVPGSVLYVLGRVLLSEKAGIPRRITIASIVYEQAISATSAVVVAAYFIIKHPDLQGEPWRWGVLLLIPAAIALLHPKVFGPLANRALRAFGREPLPEVISLRGVITLIVYYSLNWVVVAFGIYCVARSVTFIPYKDILLVGSAQAIGYFAALVTLVAPAGLGIRDAAFAWAVKAALPSRSFALGSLIAIAVRGVMTVAELLYVAVVTALGRREGWSIATGILHASSEEEAAGAEAGGHTPELM
;
A
#
# COMPACT_ATOMS: atom_id res chain seq x y z
N VAL A 1 15.36 -31.23 -19.40
CA VAL A 1 14.02 -31.22 -18.79
C VAL A 1 14.11 -31.73 -17.36
N GLU A 2 14.94 -31.18 -16.50
CA GLU A 2 15.04 -31.63 -15.11
C GLU A 2 15.58 -30.51 -14.23
N ARG A 3 14.78 -29.48 -13.89
CA ARG A 3 15.16 -28.51 -12.84
C ARG A 3 14.00 -27.73 -12.20
N HIS A 4 12.77 -28.22 -12.16
CA HIS A 4 11.67 -27.42 -11.60
C HIS A 4 11.04 -27.96 -10.29
N GLN A 5 11.51 -29.05 -9.73
CA GLN A 5 10.91 -29.67 -8.54
C GLN A 5 11.29 -29.12 -7.15
N PRO A 6 12.40 -28.40 -6.88
CA PRO A 6 12.74 -28.11 -5.48
C PRO A 6 12.01 -26.92 -4.87
N PHE A 7 11.29 -26.10 -5.63
CA PHE A 7 10.76 -24.83 -5.09
C PHE A 7 9.35 -24.98 -4.47
N LEU A 8 8.46 -25.75 -5.09
CA LEU A 8 7.11 -26.00 -4.54
C LEU A 8 7.19 -26.90 -3.31
N HIS A 9 8.08 -27.91 -3.34
CA HIS A 9 8.38 -28.74 -2.16
C HIS A 9 8.94 -27.88 -1.01
N ARG A 10 9.81 -26.91 -1.30
CA ARG A 10 10.30 -25.94 -0.31
C ARG A 10 9.22 -24.95 0.14
N LEU A 11 8.22 -24.62 -0.68
CA LEU A 11 7.06 -23.81 -0.26
C LEU A 11 6.05 -24.66 0.51
N GLY A 12 5.83 -25.92 0.14
CA GLY A 12 5.07 -26.89 0.93
C GLY A 12 5.74 -27.14 2.27
N GLU A 13 7.06 -27.37 2.29
CA GLU A 13 7.86 -27.46 3.51
C GLU A 13 7.93 -26.13 4.26
N ALA A 14 8.00 -24.97 3.59
CA ALA A 14 7.89 -23.67 4.22
C ALA A 14 6.48 -23.46 4.75
N GLY A 15 5.42 -23.84 4.04
CA GLY A 15 4.03 -23.82 4.51
C GLY A 15 3.82 -24.76 5.69
N ALA A 16 4.35 -25.99 5.64
CA ALA A 16 4.35 -26.95 6.74
C ALA A 16 5.25 -26.49 7.91
N ARG A 17 6.38 -25.85 7.63
CA ARG A 17 7.23 -25.19 8.65
C ARG A 17 6.59 -23.93 9.22
N PHE A 18 5.71 -23.26 8.50
CA PHE A 18 4.86 -22.17 9.02
C PHE A 18 3.71 -22.68 9.89
N GLY A 19 3.32 -23.96 9.78
CA GLY A 19 2.43 -24.65 10.73
C GLY A 19 3.09 -25.03 12.05
N THR A 20 4.43 -25.08 12.11
CA THR A 20 5.16 -25.25 13.37
C THR A 20 5.17 -23.91 14.12
N LYS A 21 4.92 -23.94 15.43
CA LYS A 21 4.85 -22.77 16.34
C LYS A 21 5.88 -21.70 15.94
N PRO A 22 5.46 -20.47 15.63
CA PRO A 22 6.40 -19.43 15.19
C PRO A 22 7.49 -19.26 16.26
N PRO A 23 8.74 -19.05 15.88
CA PRO A 23 9.83 -18.90 16.83
C PRO A 23 9.50 -17.79 17.83
N ARG A 24 9.82 -18.00 19.10
CA ARG A 24 9.46 -17.11 20.23
C ARG A 24 9.72 -15.62 19.94
N SER A 25 10.77 -15.33 19.16
CA SER A 25 11.14 -14.01 18.69
C SER A 25 10.08 -13.36 17.76
N ARG A 26 9.39 -14.16 16.91
CA ARG A 26 8.37 -13.66 15.98
C ARG A 26 7.09 -13.27 16.70
N LYS A 27 6.67 -14.05 17.71
CA LYS A 27 5.51 -13.73 18.56
C LYS A 27 5.75 -12.48 19.39
N VAL A 28 6.94 -12.36 19.98
CA VAL A 28 7.33 -11.18 20.77
C VAL A 28 7.37 -9.93 19.87
N ARG A 29 7.95 -10.02 18.68
CA ARG A 29 7.97 -8.91 17.71
C ARG A 29 6.57 -8.48 17.30
N LEU A 30 5.69 -9.45 17.01
CA LEU A 30 4.28 -9.17 16.68
C LEU A 30 3.53 -8.50 17.85
N ALA A 31 3.69 -9.05 19.06
CA ALA A 31 3.06 -8.49 20.25
C ALA A 31 3.55 -7.06 20.53
N LEU A 32 4.87 -6.80 20.34
CA LEU A 32 5.43 -5.46 20.45
C LEU A 32 4.87 -4.50 19.41
N GLN A 33 4.79 -4.93 18.13
CA GLN A 33 4.23 -4.11 17.05
C GLN A 33 2.76 -3.77 17.28
N LEU A 34 1.94 -4.76 17.65
CA LEU A 34 0.53 -4.54 17.97
C LEU A 34 0.38 -3.69 19.22
N GLY A 35 1.22 -3.91 20.25
CA GLY A 35 1.24 -3.11 21.46
C GLY A 35 1.54 -1.63 21.16
N ILE A 36 2.56 -1.34 20.37
CA ILE A 36 2.89 0.04 19.95
C ILE A 36 1.70 0.65 19.17
N ALA A 37 1.10 -0.08 18.24
CA ALA A 37 -0.03 0.42 17.47
C ALA A 37 -1.23 0.74 18.38
N VAL A 38 -1.55 -0.14 19.32
CA VAL A 38 -2.64 0.07 20.30
C VAL A 38 -2.35 1.26 21.21
N VAL A 39 -1.11 1.40 21.69
CA VAL A 39 -0.71 2.54 22.55
C VAL A 39 -0.84 3.86 21.78
N ILE A 40 -0.33 3.95 20.56
CA ILE A 40 -0.37 5.22 19.80
C ILE A 40 -1.81 5.55 19.39
N PHE A 41 -2.57 4.57 18.88
CA PHE A 41 -3.97 4.81 18.54
C PHE A 41 -4.82 5.12 19.78
N GLY A 42 -4.58 4.41 20.88
CA GLY A 42 -5.19 4.70 22.17
C GLY A 42 -4.87 6.10 22.68
N ALA A 43 -3.62 6.56 22.51
CA ALA A 43 -3.23 7.91 22.87
C ALA A 43 -3.97 8.98 22.03
N LEU A 44 -4.19 8.75 20.74
CA LEU A 44 -5.00 9.65 19.89
C LEU A 44 -6.44 9.70 20.39
N VAL A 45 -7.03 8.56 20.70
CA VAL A 45 -8.40 8.49 21.24
C VAL A 45 -8.47 9.19 22.59
N LEU A 46 -7.52 8.92 23.49
CA LEU A 46 -7.46 9.57 24.81
C LEU A 46 -7.32 11.08 24.68
N THR A 47 -6.48 11.58 23.76
CA THR A 47 -6.34 13.02 23.47
C THR A 47 -7.69 13.62 23.08
N VAL A 48 -8.44 12.95 22.20
CA VAL A 48 -9.77 13.41 21.79
C VAL A 48 -10.74 13.42 22.98
N VAL A 49 -10.75 12.35 23.78
CA VAL A 49 -11.65 12.24 24.95
C VAL A 49 -11.32 13.27 26.04
N GLN A 50 -10.04 13.44 26.36
CA GLN A 50 -9.59 14.39 27.40
C GLN A 50 -9.80 15.86 27.01
N GLN A 51 -9.69 16.18 25.72
CA GLN A 51 -9.86 17.56 25.22
C GLN A 51 -11.21 17.74 24.51
N TRP A 52 -12.19 16.91 24.81
CA TRP A 52 -13.49 16.95 24.12
C TRP A 52 -14.21 18.29 24.26
N SER A 53 -14.18 18.88 25.46
CA SER A 53 -14.75 20.20 25.71
C SER A 53 -14.07 21.30 24.89
N ASP A 54 -12.74 21.25 24.81
CA ASP A 54 -11.96 22.22 24.03
C ASP A 54 -12.24 22.05 22.54
N ILE A 55 -12.28 20.80 22.07
CA ILE A 55 -12.65 20.47 20.68
C ILE A 55 -14.02 21.03 20.32
N GLN A 56 -15.02 20.87 21.19
CA GLN A 56 -16.36 21.43 20.95
C GLN A 56 -16.34 22.95 20.82
N ASN A 57 -15.51 23.64 21.61
CA ASN A 57 -15.36 25.10 21.56
C ASN A 57 -14.59 25.58 20.32
N GLU A 58 -13.83 24.72 19.65
CA GLU A 58 -13.05 25.02 18.43
C GLU A 58 -13.88 24.96 17.13
N GLY A 59 -15.21 24.92 17.22
CA GLY A 59 -16.08 24.96 16.03
C GLY A 59 -16.22 23.62 15.32
N VAL A 60 -16.28 22.53 16.09
CA VAL A 60 -16.67 21.22 15.54
C VAL A 60 -18.13 21.28 15.12
N HIS A 61 -18.36 21.19 13.83
CA HIS A 61 -19.68 21.12 13.22
C HIS A 61 -19.75 19.87 12.34
N PHE A 62 -20.40 18.82 12.82
CA PHE A 62 -20.55 17.60 12.04
C PHE A 62 -21.47 17.81 10.84
N HIS A 63 -20.88 17.89 9.66
CA HIS A 63 -21.59 18.00 8.39
C HIS A 63 -21.52 16.66 7.66
N VAL A 64 -22.40 15.72 8.05
CA VAL A 64 -22.45 14.34 7.55
C VAL A 64 -22.56 14.29 6.02
N GLY A 65 -23.14 15.30 5.38
CA GLY A 65 -23.23 15.40 3.93
C GLY A 65 -21.89 15.33 3.20
N TRP A 66 -20.79 15.75 3.84
CA TRP A 66 -19.44 15.65 3.26
C TRP A 66 -18.88 14.22 3.27
N LEU A 67 -19.47 13.28 4.02
CA LEU A 67 -19.09 11.89 3.98
C LEU A 67 -19.56 11.19 2.69
N ILE A 68 -20.63 11.70 2.04
CA ILE A 68 -21.13 11.13 0.80
C ILE A 68 -20.08 11.16 -0.31
N PRO A 69 -19.50 12.34 -0.68
CA PRO A 69 -18.43 12.35 -1.66
C PRO A 69 -17.18 11.60 -1.17
N ALA A 70 -16.86 11.57 0.12
CA ALA A 70 -15.74 10.81 0.64
C ALA A 70 -15.88 9.30 0.39
N ILE A 71 -17.08 8.72 0.63
CA ILE A 71 -17.38 7.31 0.42
C ILE A 71 -17.33 6.92 -1.08
N ILE A 72 -17.47 7.88 -2.00
CA ILE A 72 -17.33 7.64 -3.43
C ILE A 72 -15.87 7.78 -3.88
N ILE A 73 -15.20 8.83 -3.43
CA ILE A 73 -13.83 9.19 -3.89
C ILE A 73 -12.79 8.23 -3.31
N LEU A 74 -12.91 7.82 -2.04
CA LEU A 74 -11.90 6.97 -1.41
C LEU A 74 -11.85 5.55 -1.99
N PRO A 75 -12.96 4.86 -2.33
CA PRO A 75 -12.89 3.63 -3.11
C PRO A 75 -12.28 3.82 -4.51
N ALA A 76 -12.55 4.95 -5.18
CA ALA A 76 -11.96 5.26 -6.48
C ALA A 76 -10.42 5.33 -6.40
N PHE A 77 -9.85 5.80 -5.29
CA PHE A 77 -8.40 5.75 -5.05
C PHE A 77 -7.85 4.31 -5.13
N PHE A 78 -8.55 3.30 -4.57
CA PHE A 78 -8.12 1.90 -4.66
C PHE A 78 -8.25 1.36 -6.08
N VAL A 79 -9.34 1.71 -6.78
CA VAL A 79 -9.53 1.34 -8.19
C VAL A 79 -8.40 1.90 -9.06
N LEU A 80 -8.06 3.16 -8.87
CA LEU A 80 -6.95 3.80 -9.59
C LEU A 80 -5.60 3.19 -9.21
N SER A 81 -5.37 2.83 -7.93
CA SER A 81 -4.14 2.16 -7.50
C SER A 81 -3.94 0.81 -8.20
N ALA A 82 -5.00 0.00 -8.28
CA ALA A 82 -4.98 -1.28 -8.99
C ALA A 82 -4.75 -1.11 -10.51
N PHE A 83 -5.34 -0.08 -11.12
CA PHE A 83 -5.08 0.27 -12.52
C PHE A 83 -3.64 0.76 -12.74
N GLY A 84 -3.10 1.58 -11.83
CA GLY A 84 -1.69 1.99 -11.86
C GLY A 84 -0.73 0.81 -11.82
N TRP A 85 -1.08 -0.23 -11.07
CA TRP A 85 -0.31 -1.48 -11.10
C TRP A 85 -0.43 -2.22 -12.44
N ASP A 86 -1.61 -2.28 -13.06
CA ASP A 86 -1.74 -2.85 -14.42
C ASP A 86 -0.91 -2.07 -15.44
N LEU A 87 -0.86 -0.73 -15.34
CA LEU A 87 0.03 0.09 -16.15
C LEU A 87 1.49 -0.27 -15.93
N THR A 88 1.90 -0.53 -14.69
CA THR A 88 3.26 -0.99 -14.37
C THR A 88 3.56 -2.33 -15.04
N LEU A 89 2.63 -3.28 -14.97
CA LEU A 89 2.74 -4.56 -15.67
C LEU A 89 2.80 -4.40 -17.19
N ARG A 90 2.02 -3.48 -17.78
CA ARG A 90 2.05 -3.16 -19.21
C ARG A 90 3.42 -2.65 -19.66
N PHE A 91 4.04 -1.77 -18.86
CA PHE A 91 5.40 -1.30 -19.16
C PHE A 91 6.48 -2.38 -19.00
N LEU A 92 6.18 -3.47 -18.30
CA LEU A 92 7.01 -4.68 -18.22
C LEU A 92 6.63 -5.73 -19.29
N GLY A 93 5.75 -5.41 -20.24
CA GLY A 93 5.35 -6.31 -21.33
C GLY A 93 4.26 -7.34 -20.98
N TYR A 94 3.69 -7.29 -19.77
CA TYR A 94 2.74 -8.29 -19.25
C TYR A 94 1.41 -7.66 -18.78
N PRO A 95 0.58 -7.10 -19.68
CA PRO A 95 -0.69 -6.48 -19.29
C PRO A 95 -1.65 -7.54 -18.72
N LEU A 96 -2.22 -7.24 -17.54
CA LEU A 96 -3.19 -8.12 -16.90
C LEU A 96 -4.63 -7.80 -17.35
N GLY A 97 -4.87 -6.54 -17.67
CA GLY A 97 -6.18 -5.98 -18.01
C GLY A 97 -6.94 -5.49 -16.77
N PHE A 98 -7.80 -4.48 -16.99
CA PHE A 98 -8.44 -3.73 -15.90
C PHE A 98 -9.14 -4.64 -14.87
N GLY A 99 -10.05 -5.52 -15.29
CA GLY A 99 -10.83 -6.37 -14.37
C GLY A 99 -9.96 -7.30 -13.54
N ARG A 100 -9.06 -8.04 -14.21
CA ARG A 100 -8.14 -8.97 -13.54
C ARG A 100 -7.16 -8.25 -12.59
N ALA A 101 -6.70 -7.07 -12.98
CA ALA A 101 -5.84 -6.25 -12.14
C ALA A 101 -6.55 -5.81 -10.85
N GLN A 102 -7.85 -5.41 -10.94
CA GLN A 102 -8.65 -5.08 -9.76
C GLN A 102 -8.72 -6.26 -8.78
N VAL A 103 -8.95 -7.46 -9.29
CA VAL A 103 -9.05 -8.68 -8.47
C VAL A 103 -7.69 -9.06 -7.87
N ALA A 104 -6.63 -9.09 -8.70
CA ALA A 104 -5.30 -9.51 -8.26
C ALA A 104 -4.65 -8.53 -7.29
N TRP A 105 -4.97 -7.25 -7.40
CA TRP A 105 -4.49 -6.21 -6.49
C TRP A 105 -5.35 -6.14 -5.22
N GLY A 106 -6.67 -6.22 -5.38
CA GLY A 106 -7.63 -5.94 -4.32
C GLY A 106 -7.89 -7.11 -3.38
N GLN A 107 -8.03 -8.35 -3.86
CA GLN A 107 -8.31 -9.49 -2.97
C GLN A 107 -7.26 -9.70 -1.89
N PRO A 108 -5.93 -9.62 -2.18
CA PRO A 108 -4.93 -9.76 -1.14
C PRO A 108 -4.78 -8.53 -0.24
N LEU A 109 -5.46 -7.42 -0.52
CA LEU A 109 -5.21 -6.12 0.12
C LEU A 109 -5.29 -6.20 1.65
N LEU A 110 -6.28 -6.90 2.20
CA LEU A 110 -6.43 -7.07 3.64
C LEU A 110 -5.31 -7.89 4.28
N ALA A 111 -4.60 -8.72 3.50
CA ALA A 111 -3.47 -9.50 4.00
C ALA A 111 -2.26 -8.62 4.39
N ARG A 112 -2.24 -7.34 4.00
CA ARG A 112 -1.22 -6.36 4.45
C ARG A 112 -1.26 -6.08 5.96
N TYR A 113 -2.38 -6.34 6.61
CA TYR A 113 -2.51 -6.21 8.06
C TYR A 113 -1.88 -7.39 8.82
N VAL A 114 -1.59 -8.51 8.12
CA VAL A 114 -0.83 -9.61 8.68
C VAL A 114 0.66 -9.24 8.66
N PRO A 115 1.37 -9.38 9.81
CA PRO A 115 2.76 -8.98 9.91
C PRO A 115 3.66 -9.64 8.86
N GLY A 116 4.52 -8.82 8.24
CA GLY A 116 5.48 -9.24 7.21
C GLY A 116 5.00 -9.08 5.78
N SER A 117 3.73 -8.74 5.54
CA SER A 117 3.13 -8.48 4.20
C SER A 117 3.35 -9.61 3.16
N VAL A 118 3.86 -10.77 3.59
CA VAL A 118 4.17 -11.91 2.70
C VAL A 118 2.91 -12.42 2.01
N LEU A 119 1.80 -12.52 2.75
CA LEU A 119 0.53 -13.00 2.21
C LEU A 119 -0.06 -12.04 1.18
N TYR A 120 0.16 -10.73 1.34
CA TYR A 120 -0.24 -9.72 0.35
C TYR A 120 0.50 -9.91 -0.97
N VAL A 121 1.82 -10.08 -0.92
CA VAL A 121 2.65 -10.30 -2.11
C VAL A 121 2.32 -11.65 -2.74
N LEU A 122 2.20 -12.71 -1.93
CA LEU A 122 1.88 -14.07 -2.40
C LEU A 122 0.53 -14.12 -3.12
N GLY A 123 -0.50 -13.48 -2.57
CA GLY A 123 -1.82 -13.44 -3.21
C GLY A 123 -1.79 -12.77 -4.59
N ARG A 124 -1.02 -11.68 -4.74
CA ARG A 124 -0.82 -11.02 -6.05
C ARG A 124 -0.07 -11.93 -7.03
N VAL A 125 0.97 -12.61 -6.55
CA VAL A 125 1.75 -13.57 -7.37
C VAL A 125 0.85 -14.69 -7.86
N LEU A 126 0.13 -15.37 -6.97
CA LEU A 126 -0.76 -16.50 -7.32
C LEU A 126 -1.82 -16.12 -8.36
N LEU A 127 -2.46 -14.95 -8.18
CA LEU A 127 -3.46 -14.48 -9.15
C LEU A 127 -2.84 -14.06 -10.49
N SER A 128 -1.64 -13.48 -10.49
CA SER A 128 -0.94 -13.12 -11.73
C SER A 128 -0.47 -14.35 -12.50
N GLU A 129 -0.03 -15.41 -11.82
CA GLU A 129 0.37 -16.68 -12.44
C GLU A 129 -0.79 -17.34 -13.16
N LYS A 130 -2.02 -17.28 -12.60
CA LYS A 130 -3.22 -17.74 -13.32
C LYS A 130 -3.44 -17.04 -14.66
N ALA A 131 -2.92 -15.83 -14.83
CA ALA A 131 -2.96 -15.09 -16.10
C ALA A 131 -1.71 -15.33 -16.96
N GLY A 132 -0.84 -16.26 -16.59
CA GLY A 132 0.40 -16.56 -17.30
C GLY A 132 1.54 -15.57 -17.05
N ILE A 133 1.43 -14.69 -16.04
CA ILE A 133 2.49 -13.73 -15.72
C ILE A 133 3.52 -14.40 -14.80
N PRO A 134 4.80 -14.47 -15.19
CA PRO A 134 5.84 -15.07 -14.37
C PRO A 134 5.97 -14.40 -13.00
N ARG A 135 6.22 -15.18 -11.92
CA ARG A 135 6.40 -14.68 -10.53
C ARG A 135 7.38 -13.53 -10.43
N ARG A 136 8.52 -13.64 -11.14
CA ARG A 136 9.57 -12.62 -11.17
C ARG A 136 9.06 -11.28 -11.68
N ILE A 137 8.19 -11.28 -12.69
CA ILE A 137 7.58 -10.05 -13.24
C ILE A 137 6.63 -9.44 -12.23
N THR A 138 5.78 -10.25 -11.59
CA THR A 138 4.85 -9.75 -10.56
C THR A 138 5.59 -9.14 -9.38
N ILE A 139 6.65 -9.79 -8.89
CA ILE A 139 7.47 -9.25 -7.79
C ILE A 139 8.15 -7.94 -8.23
N ALA A 140 8.72 -7.91 -9.44
CA ALA A 140 9.33 -6.71 -10.01
C ALA A 140 8.31 -5.57 -10.10
N SER A 141 7.10 -5.83 -10.59
CA SER A 141 6.03 -4.83 -10.70
C SER A 141 5.62 -4.27 -9.34
N ILE A 142 5.57 -5.09 -8.29
CA ILE A 142 5.29 -4.64 -6.92
C ILE A 142 6.39 -3.71 -6.41
N VAL A 143 7.67 -4.05 -6.66
CA VAL A 143 8.81 -3.20 -6.26
C VAL A 143 8.76 -1.86 -7.00
N TYR A 144 8.51 -1.87 -8.31
CA TYR A 144 8.34 -0.64 -9.11
C TYR A 144 7.17 0.20 -8.59
N GLU A 145 6.01 -0.42 -8.37
CA GLU A 145 4.81 0.25 -7.83
C GLU A 145 5.12 0.98 -6.52
N GLN A 146 5.78 0.30 -5.56
CA GLN A 146 6.13 0.89 -4.27
C GLN A 146 7.14 2.04 -4.42
N ALA A 147 8.16 1.87 -5.24
CA ALA A 147 9.18 2.90 -5.46
C ALA A 147 8.61 4.14 -6.18
N ILE A 148 7.76 3.93 -7.20
CA ILE A 148 7.09 5.01 -7.93
C ILE A 148 6.06 5.72 -7.04
N SER A 149 5.26 4.97 -6.27
CA SER A 149 4.30 5.54 -5.31
C SER A 149 5.01 6.37 -4.24
N ALA A 150 6.14 5.90 -3.71
CA ALA A 150 6.96 6.66 -2.77
C ALA A 150 7.52 7.95 -3.40
N THR A 151 8.00 7.87 -4.65
CA THR A 151 8.48 9.05 -5.40
C THR A 151 7.34 10.07 -5.61
N SER A 152 6.14 9.60 -5.97
CA SER A 152 4.97 10.47 -6.10
C SER A 152 4.57 11.10 -4.76
N ALA A 153 4.70 10.35 -3.65
CA ALA A 153 4.49 10.88 -2.31
C ALA A 153 5.52 11.97 -1.94
N VAL A 154 6.78 11.91 -2.44
CA VAL A 154 7.77 13.00 -2.27
C VAL A 154 7.27 14.28 -2.91
N VAL A 155 6.67 14.23 -4.11
CA VAL A 155 6.10 15.40 -4.78
C VAL A 155 5.01 16.03 -3.91
N VAL A 156 4.12 15.22 -3.34
CA VAL A 156 3.02 15.66 -2.49
C VAL A 156 3.54 16.21 -1.14
N ALA A 157 4.53 15.56 -0.54
CA ALA A 157 5.16 16.01 0.70
C ALA A 157 5.94 17.33 0.49
N ALA A 158 6.57 17.52 -0.67
CA ALA A 158 7.21 18.78 -1.01
C ALA A 158 6.21 19.93 -1.04
N TYR A 159 5.03 19.72 -1.64
CA TYR A 159 3.94 20.71 -1.60
C TYR A 159 3.56 21.06 -0.15
N PHE A 160 3.41 20.05 0.73
CA PHE A 160 3.10 20.25 2.14
C PHE A 160 4.15 21.13 2.83
N ILE A 161 5.43 20.81 2.68
CA ILE A 161 6.53 21.57 3.32
C ILE A 161 6.57 23.01 2.82
N ILE A 162 6.42 23.22 1.51
CA ILE A 162 6.44 24.57 0.92
C ILE A 162 5.24 25.42 1.40
N LYS A 163 4.08 24.79 1.58
CA LYS A 163 2.84 25.50 1.98
C LYS A 163 2.61 25.53 3.48
N HIS A 164 3.42 24.80 4.27
CA HIS A 164 3.26 24.76 5.72
C HIS A 164 3.39 26.17 6.32
N PRO A 165 2.40 26.66 7.10
CA PRO A 165 2.39 28.02 7.59
C PRO A 165 3.63 28.40 8.42
N ASP A 166 4.09 27.48 9.29
CA ASP A 166 5.23 27.73 10.20
C ASP A 166 6.57 27.73 9.45
N LEU A 167 6.62 27.28 8.21
CA LEU A 167 7.83 27.24 7.37
C LEU A 167 7.88 28.37 6.33
N GLN A 168 6.91 29.31 6.34
CA GLN A 168 6.83 30.33 5.30
C GLN A 168 8.06 31.27 5.25
N GLY A 169 8.71 31.50 6.39
CA GLY A 169 9.93 32.32 6.51
C GLY A 169 11.23 31.57 6.21
N GLU A 170 11.20 30.24 6.12
CA GLU A 170 12.40 29.40 6.08
C GLU A 170 12.89 29.16 4.64
N PRO A 171 14.07 29.69 4.24
CA PRO A 171 14.57 29.49 2.87
C PRO A 171 14.81 28.03 2.51
N TRP A 172 15.22 27.18 3.46
CA TRP A 172 15.54 25.76 3.24
C TRP A 172 14.34 24.95 2.75
N ARG A 173 13.09 25.38 2.97
CA ARG A 173 11.87 24.71 2.50
C ARG A 173 11.88 24.43 0.98
N TRP A 174 12.55 25.30 0.21
CA TRP A 174 12.70 25.11 -1.22
C TRP A 174 13.68 24.00 -1.58
N GLY A 175 14.60 23.67 -0.66
CA GLY A 175 15.54 22.55 -0.82
C GLY A 175 14.85 21.19 -0.94
N VAL A 176 13.62 21.05 -0.41
CA VAL A 176 12.84 19.81 -0.58
C VAL A 176 12.56 19.49 -2.04
N LEU A 177 12.50 20.49 -2.92
CA LEU A 177 12.30 20.28 -4.36
C LEU A 177 13.45 19.46 -4.99
N LEU A 178 14.66 19.50 -4.41
CA LEU A 178 15.80 18.69 -4.87
C LEU A 178 15.56 17.18 -4.66
N LEU A 179 14.68 16.80 -3.74
CA LEU A 179 14.31 15.39 -3.52
C LEU A 179 13.55 14.81 -4.72
N ILE A 180 12.84 15.63 -5.49
CA ILE A 180 12.06 15.19 -6.65
C ILE A 180 13.00 14.69 -7.77
N PRO A 181 13.94 15.50 -8.30
CA PRO A 181 14.87 15.00 -9.31
C PRO A 181 15.77 13.88 -8.76
N ALA A 182 16.15 13.90 -7.47
CA ALA A 182 16.91 12.82 -6.85
C ALA A 182 16.12 11.50 -6.86
N ALA A 183 14.84 11.51 -6.50
CA ALA A 183 13.99 10.32 -6.53
C ALA A 183 13.76 9.81 -7.97
N ILE A 184 13.58 10.73 -8.94
CA ILE A 184 13.48 10.37 -10.36
C ILE A 184 14.80 9.77 -10.86
N ALA A 185 15.94 10.33 -10.48
CA ALA A 185 17.26 9.82 -10.85
C ALA A 185 17.51 8.42 -10.28
N LEU A 186 17.04 8.14 -9.05
CA LEU A 186 17.11 6.80 -8.45
C LEU A 186 16.27 5.78 -9.23
N LEU A 187 15.12 6.19 -9.78
CA LEU A 187 14.25 5.35 -10.60
C LEU A 187 14.67 5.28 -12.06
N HIS A 188 15.70 6.05 -12.46
CA HIS A 188 16.21 5.99 -13.82
C HIS A 188 16.66 4.56 -14.18
N PRO A 189 16.29 3.99 -15.34
CA PRO A 189 16.59 2.60 -15.70
C PRO A 189 18.04 2.19 -15.51
N LYS A 190 18.99 3.10 -15.85
CA LYS A 190 20.44 2.88 -15.69
C LYS A 190 20.92 2.84 -14.23
N VAL A 191 20.12 3.32 -13.27
CA VAL A 191 20.43 3.32 -11.84
C VAL A 191 19.63 2.23 -11.13
N PHE A 192 18.30 2.25 -11.31
CA PHE A 192 17.39 1.32 -10.64
C PHE A 192 17.64 -0.13 -11.01
N GLY A 193 17.80 -0.44 -12.30
CA GLY A 193 18.03 -1.80 -12.79
C GLY A 193 19.27 -2.46 -12.15
N PRO A 194 20.47 -1.87 -12.27
CA PRO A 194 21.67 -2.40 -11.63
C PRO A 194 21.56 -2.52 -10.11
N LEU A 195 20.95 -1.53 -9.43
CA LEU A 195 20.77 -1.52 -7.99
C LEU A 195 19.83 -2.64 -7.53
N ALA A 196 18.67 -2.75 -8.18
CA ALA A 196 17.69 -3.81 -7.91
C ALA A 196 18.28 -5.20 -8.19
N ASN A 197 19.02 -5.35 -9.31
CA ASN A 197 19.66 -6.62 -9.67
C ASN A 197 20.79 -6.99 -8.71
N ARG A 198 21.54 -6.00 -8.19
CA ARG A 198 22.55 -6.25 -7.14
C ARG A 198 21.89 -6.71 -5.84
N ALA A 199 20.80 -6.06 -5.43
CA ALA A 199 20.03 -6.47 -4.26
C ALA A 199 19.46 -7.89 -4.44
N LEU A 200 18.81 -8.19 -5.57
CA LEU A 200 18.28 -9.51 -5.85
C LEU A 200 19.35 -10.60 -5.81
N ARG A 201 20.52 -10.34 -6.42
CA ARG A 201 21.66 -11.28 -6.37
C ARG A 201 22.18 -11.52 -4.96
N ALA A 202 22.24 -10.49 -4.12
CA ALA A 202 22.64 -10.64 -2.72
C ALA A 202 21.69 -11.56 -1.92
N PHE A 203 20.42 -11.67 -2.34
CA PHE A 203 19.43 -12.60 -1.79
C PHE A 203 19.29 -13.91 -2.59
N GLY A 204 20.24 -14.23 -3.47
CA GLY A 204 20.21 -15.44 -4.30
C GLY A 204 19.05 -15.48 -5.30
N ARG A 205 18.54 -14.32 -5.71
CA ARG A 205 17.44 -14.20 -6.68
C ARG A 205 17.95 -13.85 -8.07
N GLU A 206 17.22 -14.31 -9.09
CA GLU A 206 17.50 -13.94 -10.48
C GLU A 206 17.30 -12.44 -10.72
N PRO A 207 18.10 -11.81 -11.61
CA PRO A 207 17.96 -10.40 -11.96
C PRO A 207 16.60 -10.12 -12.62
N LEU A 208 16.18 -8.86 -12.59
CA LEU A 208 14.97 -8.41 -13.29
C LEU A 208 15.11 -8.68 -14.78
N PRO A 209 14.11 -9.28 -15.43
CA PRO A 209 14.18 -9.60 -16.86
C PRO A 209 14.07 -8.34 -17.72
N GLU A 210 13.32 -7.36 -17.28
CA GLU A 210 13.06 -6.11 -17.97
C GLU A 210 13.06 -4.92 -17.00
N VAL A 211 13.43 -3.75 -17.51
CA VAL A 211 13.46 -2.49 -16.76
C VAL A 211 12.54 -1.50 -17.48
N ILE A 212 11.66 -0.86 -16.73
CA ILE A 212 10.72 0.13 -17.26
C ILE A 212 11.53 1.31 -17.87
N SER A 213 11.19 1.72 -19.07
CA SER A 213 11.82 2.87 -19.72
C SER A 213 11.61 4.17 -18.91
N LEU A 214 12.51 5.15 -19.06
CA LEU A 214 12.38 6.43 -18.38
C LEU A 214 11.03 7.11 -18.67
N ARG A 215 10.55 7.03 -19.91
CA ARG A 215 9.22 7.55 -20.27
C ARG A 215 8.11 6.85 -19.48
N GLY A 216 8.18 5.52 -19.34
CA GLY A 216 7.24 4.74 -18.52
C GLY A 216 7.29 5.14 -17.05
N VAL A 217 8.50 5.29 -16.49
CA VAL A 217 8.67 5.75 -15.09
C VAL A 217 8.04 7.12 -14.88
N ILE A 218 8.31 8.11 -15.77
CA ILE A 218 7.72 9.45 -15.66
C ILE A 218 6.19 9.38 -15.78
N THR A 219 5.67 8.62 -16.75
CA THR A 219 4.21 8.44 -16.91
C THR A 219 3.57 7.87 -15.64
N LEU A 220 4.18 6.88 -15.02
CA LEU A 220 3.70 6.30 -13.78
C LEU A 220 3.81 7.27 -12.59
N ILE A 221 4.88 8.06 -12.47
CA ILE A 221 5.01 9.09 -11.44
C ILE A 221 3.88 10.11 -11.57
N VAL A 222 3.62 10.62 -12.78
CA VAL A 222 2.50 11.54 -13.04
C VAL A 222 1.16 10.88 -12.66
N TYR A 223 0.94 9.64 -13.09
CA TYR A 223 -0.27 8.90 -12.79
C TYR A 223 -0.49 8.75 -11.27
N TYR A 224 0.51 8.27 -10.53
CA TYR A 224 0.41 8.10 -9.08
C TYR A 224 0.31 9.44 -8.35
N SER A 225 0.93 10.51 -8.85
CA SER A 225 0.75 11.86 -8.30
C SER A 225 -0.69 12.35 -8.46
N LEU A 226 -1.33 12.08 -9.60
CA LEU A 226 -2.76 12.35 -9.79
C LEU A 226 -3.64 11.50 -8.86
N ASN A 227 -3.27 10.24 -8.64
CA ASN A 227 -3.99 9.40 -7.67
C ASN A 227 -3.86 9.92 -6.23
N TRP A 228 -2.72 10.53 -5.87
CA TRP A 228 -2.56 11.25 -4.61
C TRP A 228 -3.49 12.47 -4.50
N VAL A 229 -3.75 13.16 -5.60
CA VAL A 229 -4.73 14.26 -5.63
C VAL A 229 -6.15 13.73 -5.39
N VAL A 230 -6.50 12.59 -5.98
CA VAL A 230 -7.81 11.94 -5.75
C VAL A 230 -8.01 11.61 -4.26
N VAL A 231 -7.04 10.97 -3.62
CA VAL A 231 -7.14 10.68 -2.19
C VAL A 231 -7.17 11.94 -1.33
N ALA A 232 -6.45 13.00 -1.75
CA ALA A 232 -6.47 14.30 -1.07
C ALA A 232 -7.88 14.90 -1.01
N PHE A 233 -8.64 14.84 -2.11
CA PHE A 233 -10.04 15.27 -2.14
C PHE A 233 -10.92 14.44 -1.20
N GLY A 234 -10.77 13.12 -1.19
CA GLY A 234 -11.51 12.25 -0.28
C GLY A 234 -11.22 12.55 1.19
N ILE A 235 -9.95 12.72 1.55
CA ILE A 235 -9.51 13.08 2.90
C ILE A 235 -10.05 14.46 3.29
N TYR A 236 -9.97 15.44 2.38
CA TYR A 236 -10.54 16.76 2.62
C TYR A 236 -12.05 16.68 2.91
N CYS A 237 -12.81 15.88 2.17
CA CYS A 237 -14.23 15.69 2.44
C CYS A 237 -14.48 15.12 3.84
N VAL A 238 -13.66 14.14 4.30
CA VAL A 238 -13.76 13.64 5.67
C VAL A 238 -13.41 14.73 6.69
N ALA A 239 -12.33 15.49 6.48
CA ALA A 239 -11.95 16.58 7.38
C ALA A 239 -13.03 17.66 7.44
N ARG A 240 -13.65 17.99 6.30
CA ARG A 240 -14.76 18.93 6.17
C ARG A 240 -16.04 18.44 6.87
N SER A 241 -16.21 17.13 7.00
CA SER A 241 -17.34 16.60 7.79
C SER A 241 -17.21 16.85 9.29
N VAL A 242 -16.00 17.12 9.76
CA VAL A 242 -15.69 17.35 11.19
C VAL A 242 -15.65 18.84 11.51
N THR A 243 -15.04 19.66 10.65
CA THR A 243 -14.87 21.11 10.87
C THR A 243 -14.80 21.87 9.56
N PHE A 244 -15.00 23.20 9.63
CA PHE A 244 -14.86 24.06 8.47
C PHE A 244 -13.39 24.18 8.05
N ILE A 245 -13.07 23.82 6.80
CA ILE A 245 -11.76 24.03 6.17
C ILE A 245 -11.98 24.71 4.81
N PRO A 246 -11.30 25.83 4.50
CA PRO A 246 -11.42 26.50 3.23
C PRO A 246 -11.03 25.62 2.04
N TYR A 247 -11.66 25.81 0.88
CA TYR A 247 -11.34 25.04 -0.34
C TYR A 247 -9.88 25.20 -0.80
N LYS A 248 -9.26 26.36 -0.55
CA LYS A 248 -7.84 26.60 -0.87
C LYS A 248 -6.89 25.62 -0.17
N ASP A 249 -7.31 25.03 0.93
CA ASP A 249 -6.49 24.14 1.76
C ASP A 249 -6.72 22.63 1.45
N ILE A 250 -7.50 22.31 0.40
CA ILE A 250 -7.75 20.91 -0.04
C ILE A 250 -6.42 20.14 -0.19
N LEU A 251 -5.49 20.69 -0.97
CA LEU A 251 -4.21 20.03 -1.21
C LEU A 251 -3.31 20.03 0.03
N LEU A 252 -3.42 20.99 0.92
CA LEU A 252 -2.67 21.01 2.18
C LEU A 252 -3.16 19.90 3.11
N VAL A 253 -4.49 19.75 3.28
CA VAL A 253 -5.09 18.64 4.04
C VAL A 253 -4.71 17.29 3.45
N GLY A 254 -4.83 17.16 2.12
CA GLY A 254 -4.49 15.90 1.46
C GLY A 254 -3.00 15.55 1.51
N SER A 255 -2.14 16.57 1.43
CA SER A 255 -0.68 16.36 1.50
C SER A 255 -0.19 15.94 2.89
N ALA A 256 -0.97 16.23 3.96
CA ALA A 256 -0.71 15.68 5.29
C ALA A 256 -0.67 14.14 5.30
N GLN A 257 -1.42 13.49 4.40
CA GLN A 257 -1.39 12.03 4.25
C GLN A 257 -0.04 11.52 3.76
N ALA A 258 0.68 12.27 2.92
CA ALA A 258 2.02 11.90 2.48
C ALA A 258 3.02 11.94 3.66
N ILE A 259 2.87 12.87 4.59
CA ILE A 259 3.67 12.92 5.82
C ILE A 259 3.42 11.68 6.67
N GLY A 260 2.16 11.31 6.87
CA GLY A 260 1.80 10.05 7.54
C GLY A 260 2.36 8.81 6.83
N TYR A 261 2.33 8.77 5.50
CA TYR A 261 2.90 7.68 4.70
C TYR A 261 4.41 7.54 4.93
N PHE A 262 5.18 8.64 4.89
CA PHE A 262 6.62 8.61 5.17
C PHE A 262 6.92 8.24 6.61
N ALA A 263 6.16 8.72 7.57
CA ALA A 263 6.32 8.32 8.96
C ALA A 263 6.15 6.81 9.13
N ALA A 264 5.17 6.21 8.46
CA ALA A 264 4.99 4.76 8.45
C ALA A 264 6.12 4.00 7.74
N LEU A 265 6.63 4.56 6.63
CA LEU A 265 7.71 3.93 5.86
C LEU A 265 9.03 3.88 6.64
N VAL A 266 9.38 4.97 7.33
CA VAL A 266 10.63 5.08 8.11
C VAL A 266 10.59 4.17 9.34
N THR A 267 9.44 4.05 9.97
CA THR A 267 9.34 3.31 11.24
C THR A 267 9.33 1.81 11.07
N LEU A 268 8.88 1.23 9.94
CA LEU A 268 8.84 -0.22 9.62
C LEU A 268 8.41 -1.15 10.80
N VAL A 269 8.11 -0.57 11.97
CA VAL A 269 7.89 -1.27 13.24
C VAL A 269 6.43 -1.67 13.41
N ALA A 270 5.49 -0.81 13.01
CA ALA A 270 4.06 -1.07 13.21
C ALA A 270 3.44 -1.74 11.96
N PRO A 271 2.61 -2.80 12.14
CA PRO A 271 1.87 -3.40 11.02
C PRO A 271 1.01 -2.35 10.32
N ALA A 272 1.13 -2.27 8.98
CA ALA A 272 0.42 -1.28 8.16
C ALA A 272 0.58 0.19 8.60
N GLY A 273 1.64 0.52 9.37
CA GLY A 273 1.88 1.87 9.90
C GLY A 273 0.83 2.35 10.92
N LEU A 274 0.10 1.43 11.55
CA LEU A 274 -0.94 1.75 12.53
C LEU A 274 -0.38 2.63 13.66
N GLY A 275 -1.08 3.71 13.96
CA GLY A 275 -0.76 4.66 15.03
C GLY A 275 0.26 5.71 14.60
N ILE A 276 1.47 5.33 14.18
CA ILE A 276 2.53 6.30 13.80
C ILE A 276 2.10 7.14 12.60
N ARG A 277 1.55 6.50 11.57
CA ARG A 277 0.99 7.18 10.40
C ARG A 277 -0.12 8.14 10.81
N ASP A 278 -1.01 7.70 11.69
CA ASP A 278 -2.18 8.45 12.09
C ASP A 278 -1.78 9.63 12.98
N ALA A 279 -0.80 9.47 13.87
CA ALA A 279 -0.25 10.56 14.68
C ALA A 279 0.50 11.61 13.82
N ALA A 280 1.30 11.16 12.85
CA ALA A 280 1.99 12.06 11.93
C ALA A 280 1.00 12.82 11.03
N PHE A 281 -0.07 12.16 10.59
CA PHE A 281 -1.15 12.79 9.85
C PHE A 281 -1.87 13.82 10.73
N ALA A 282 -2.22 13.48 11.98
CA ALA A 282 -2.86 14.41 12.94
C ALA A 282 -2.00 15.66 13.17
N TRP A 283 -0.69 15.49 13.33
CA TRP A 283 0.27 16.59 13.44
C TRP A 283 0.30 17.43 12.17
N ALA A 284 0.30 16.80 11.00
CA ALA A 284 0.40 17.52 9.73
C ALA A 284 -0.91 18.25 9.39
N VAL A 285 -2.08 17.60 9.56
CA VAL A 285 -3.37 18.20 9.17
C VAL A 285 -3.71 19.44 9.98
N LYS A 286 -3.21 19.58 11.22
CA LYS A 286 -3.40 20.78 12.04
C LYS A 286 -2.91 22.06 11.35
N ALA A 287 -1.95 21.94 10.42
CA ALA A 287 -1.45 23.09 9.65
C ALA A 287 -2.53 23.77 8.78
N ALA A 288 -3.58 23.01 8.40
CA ALA A 288 -4.73 23.50 7.65
C ALA A 288 -5.91 23.91 8.55
N LEU A 289 -5.81 23.74 9.88
CA LEU A 289 -6.87 24.05 10.83
C LEU A 289 -6.72 25.50 11.35
N PRO A 290 -7.80 26.26 11.49
CA PRO A 290 -7.75 27.61 12.06
C PRO A 290 -7.19 27.65 13.48
N SER A 291 -7.59 26.71 14.33
CA SER A 291 -7.14 26.59 15.73
C SER A 291 -5.74 26.00 15.88
N ARG A 292 -5.22 25.34 14.84
CA ARG A 292 -3.98 24.52 14.87
C ARG A 292 -3.93 23.52 16.02
N SER A 293 -5.10 23.08 16.47
CA SER A 293 -5.25 22.11 17.55
C SER A 293 -4.82 20.72 17.12
N PHE A 294 -3.96 20.09 17.91
CA PHE A 294 -3.58 18.68 17.72
C PHE A 294 -4.75 17.74 18.07
N ALA A 295 -5.60 18.11 19.03
CA ALA A 295 -6.76 17.32 19.41
C ALA A 295 -7.78 17.25 18.25
N LEU A 296 -8.07 18.38 17.60
CA LEU A 296 -8.91 18.41 16.41
C LEU A 296 -8.27 17.66 15.23
N GLY A 297 -6.95 17.79 15.05
CA GLY A 297 -6.19 16.99 14.08
C GLY A 297 -6.29 15.49 14.35
N SER A 298 -6.27 15.07 15.63
CA SER A 298 -6.43 13.67 16.05
C SER A 298 -7.83 13.14 15.77
N LEU A 299 -8.87 13.96 16.02
CA LEU A 299 -10.23 13.61 15.67
C LEU A 299 -10.40 13.39 14.17
N ILE A 300 -9.83 14.29 13.35
CA ILE A 300 -9.83 14.14 11.88
C ILE A 300 -9.06 12.88 11.47
N ALA A 301 -7.91 12.59 12.09
CA ALA A 301 -7.13 11.39 11.79
C ALA A 301 -7.93 10.10 12.05
N ILE A 302 -8.64 10.03 13.17
CA ILE A 302 -9.51 8.91 13.52
C ILE A 302 -10.66 8.79 12.50
N ALA A 303 -11.30 9.90 12.16
CA ALA A 303 -12.38 9.92 11.18
C ALA A 303 -11.89 9.45 9.79
N VAL A 304 -10.76 10.00 9.30
CA VAL A 304 -10.13 9.59 8.04
C VAL A 304 -9.80 8.10 8.07
N ARG A 305 -9.25 7.60 9.18
CA ARG A 305 -8.93 6.19 9.33
C ARG A 305 -10.19 5.31 9.23
N GLY A 306 -11.27 5.70 9.92
CA GLY A 306 -12.54 4.98 9.88
C GLY A 306 -13.12 4.91 8.46
N VAL A 307 -13.25 6.05 7.81
CA VAL A 307 -13.82 6.13 6.45
C VAL A 307 -12.93 5.43 5.42
N MET A 308 -11.61 5.56 5.50
CA MET A 308 -10.67 4.82 4.64
C MET A 308 -10.79 3.30 4.83
N THR A 309 -10.95 2.84 6.06
CA THR A 309 -11.16 1.41 6.34
C THR A 309 -12.46 0.90 5.73
N VAL A 310 -13.55 1.66 5.87
CA VAL A 310 -14.84 1.32 5.23
C VAL A 310 -14.69 1.30 3.71
N ALA A 311 -14.05 2.30 3.11
CA ALA A 311 -13.80 2.38 1.66
C ALA A 311 -12.97 1.17 1.16
N GLU A 312 -11.95 0.76 1.91
CA GLU A 312 -11.13 -0.41 1.62
C GLU A 312 -11.95 -1.71 1.68
N LEU A 313 -12.75 -1.89 2.73
CA LEU A 313 -13.59 -3.07 2.88
C LEU A 313 -14.65 -3.16 1.77
N LEU A 314 -15.28 -2.05 1.40
CA LEU A 314 -16.21 -1.97 0.28
C LEU A 314 -15.52 -2.35 -1.03
N TYR A 315 -14.35 -1.76 -1.31
CA TYR A 315 -13.57 -2.09 -2.50
C TYR A 315 -13.22 -3.58 -2.56
N VAL A 316 -12.68 -4.15 -1.47
CA VAL A 316 -12.31 -5.58 -1.40
C VAL A 316 -13.53 -6.48 -1.56
N ALA A 317 -14.67 -6.12 -0.97
CA ALA A 317 -15.91 -6.88 -1.12
C ALA A 317 -16.36 -6.92 -2.59
N VAL A 318 -16.36 -5.77 -3.28
CA VAL A 318 -16.74 -5.66 -4.69
C VAL A 318 -15.80 -6.49 -5.58
N VAL A 319 -14.49 -6.30 -5.46
CA VAL A 319 -13.53 -7.04 -6.32
C VAL A 319 -13.52 -8.54 -6.02
N THR A 320 -13.81 -8.95 -4.78
CA THR A 320 -13.94 -10.35 -4.42
C THR A 320 -15.19 -10.96 -5.03
N ALA A 321 -16.31 -10.24 -5.02
CA ALA A 321 -17.54 -10.68 -5.65
C ALA A 321 -17.39 -10.81 -7.18
N LEU A 322 -16.72 -9.84 -7.82
CA LEU A 322 -16.42 -9.88 -9.25
C LEU A 322 -15.48 -11.07 -9.58
N GLY A 323 -14.41 -11.25 -8.83
CA GLY A 323 -13.47 -12.33 -9.04
C GLY A 323 -14.11 -13.72 -8.89
N ARG A 324 -15.05 -13.89 -7.95
CA ARG A 324 -15.80 -15.14 -7.79
C ARG A 324 -16.70 -15.43 -9.00
N ARG A 325 -17.38 -14.42 -9.55
CA ARG A 325 -18.23 -14.58 -10.73
C ARG A 325 -17.44 -15.00 -11.97
N GLU A 326 -16.23 -14.52 -12.11
CA GLU A 326 -15.33 -14.85 -13.22
C GLU A 326 -14.49 -16.12 -12.98
N GLY A 327 -14.69 -16.83 -11.86
CA GLY A 327 -13.86 -17.97 -11.47
C GLY A 327 -12.41 -17.58 -11.12
N TRP A 328 -12.18 -16.30 -10.86
CA TRP A 328 -10.85 -15.72 -10.62
C TRP A 328 -10.71 -15.24 -9.18
N SER A 329 -10.39 -16.17 -8.28
CA SER A 329 -10.22 -15.89 -6.85
C SER A 329 -8.99 -16.58 -6.27
N ILE A 330 -8.51 -16.11 -5.11
CA ILE A 330 -7.40 -16.75 -4.38
C ILE A 330 -7.76 -18.21 -4.05
N ALA A 331 -9.00 -18.48 -3.66
CA ALA A 331 -9.46 -19.83 -3.34
C ALA A 331 -9.33 -20.78 -4.55
N THR A 332 -9.76 -20.33 -5.75
CA THR A 332 -9.59 -21.11 -6.98
C THR A 332 -8.13 -21.20 -7.41
N GLY A 333 -7.28 -20.24 -7.05
CA GLY A 333 -5.81 -20.30 -7.28
C GLY A 333 -5.12 -21.37 -6.47
N ILE A 334 -5.50 -21.51 -5.21
CA ILE A 334 -4.95 -22.56 -4.33
C ILE A 334 -5.39 -23.94 -4.81
N LEU A 335 -6.66 -24.10 -5.22
CA LEU A 335 -7.18 -25.38 -5.73
C LEU A 335 -6.49 -25.82 -7.05
N HIS A 336 -6.18 -24.87 -7.94
CA HIS A 336 -5.43 -25.18 -9.17
C HIS A 336 -3.99 -25.59 -8.87
N ALA A 337 -3.31 -24.92 -7.96
CA ALA A 337 -1.95 -25.25 -7.58
C ALA A 337 -1.88 -26.66 -6.94
N SER A 338 -2.87 -27.03 -6.10
CA SER A 338 -2.93 -28.38 -5.51
C SER A 338 -3.25 -29.47 -6.53
N SER A 339 -4.11 -29.21 -7.53
CA SER A 339 -4.42 -30.18 -8.57
C SER A 339 -3.25 -30.40 -9.56
N GLU A 340 -2.46 -29.39 -9.84
CA GLU A 340 -1.23 -29.53 -10.63
C GLU A 340 -0.15 -30.29 -9.88
N GLU A 341 -0.03 -30.12 -8.56
CA GLU A 341 0.88 -30.92 -7.72
C GLU A 341 0.45 -32.39 -7.65
N GLU A 342 -0.84 -32.67 -7.52
CA GLU A 342 -1.36 -34.03 -7.52
C GLU A 342 -1.16 -34.72 -8.89
N ALA A 343 -1.38 -34.02 -9.99
CA ALA A 343 -1.15 -34.53 -11.33
C ALA A 343 0.34 -34.84 -11.60
N ALA A 344 1.22 -33.90 -11.22
CA ALA A 344 2.67 -34.11 -11.35
C ALA A 344 3.20 -35.22 -10.44
N GLY A 345 2.62 -35.38 -9.25
CA GLY A 345 2.93 -36.50 -8.33
C GLY A 345 2.46 -37.86 -8.86
N ALA A 346 1.32 -37.90 -9.54
CA ALA A 346 0.79 -39.11 -10.16
C ALA A 346 1.63 -39.58 -11.38
N GLU A 347 2.12 -38.62 -12.20
CA GLU A 347 3.01 -38.94 -13.32
C GLU A 347 4.39 -39.42 -12.86
N ALA A 348 4.92 -38.87 -11.76
CA ALA A 348 6.20 -39.27 -11.19
C ALA A 348 6.13 -40.64 -10.48
N GLY A 349 4.97 -41.02 -9.94
CA GLY A 349 4.74 -42.34 -9.27
C GLY A 349 4.42 -43.50 -10.23
N GLY A 350 4.10 -43.20 -11.51
CA GLY A 350 3.73 -44.21 -12.51
C GLY A 350 4.89 -44.96 -13.16
N HIS A 351 6.14 -44.64 -12.87
CA HIS A 351 7.32 -45.38 -13.37
C HIS A 351 7.92 -46.28 -12.29
N THR A 352 7.24 -47.36 -12.00
CA THR A 352 7.87 -48.55 -11.42
C THR A 352 8.58 -49.30 -12.55
N PRO A 353 9.91 -49.48 -12.54
CA PRO A 353 10.56 -50.39 -13.48
C PRO A 353 10.14 -51.82 -13.12
N GLU A 354 9.45 -52.50 -14.05
CA GLU A 354 9.34 -53.95 -14.02
C GLU A 354 10.74 -54.52 -14.06
N LEU A 355 11.17 -55.07 -12.93
CA LEU A 355 12.34 -55.91 -12.84
C LEU A 355 11.97 -57.28 -13.44
N MET A 356 12.45 -57.55 -14.65
CA MET A 356 12.70 -58.89 -15.15
C MET A 356 14.19 -59.24 -15.03
#